data_8f5fc229046756353f3ba33af6d32834
#
_entry.id   8f5fc229046756353f3ba33af6d32834
#
_cell.length_a   1.000
_cell.length_b   1.000
_cell.length_c   1.000
_cell.angle_alpha   90.00
_cell.angle_beta   90.00
_cell.angle_gamma   90.00
#
_symmetry.space_group_name_H-M   'P 1'
#
loop_
_entity.id
_entity.type
_entity.pdbx_description
1 polymer ?
#
loop_
_entity_poly.entity_id
_entity_poly.type
_entity_poly.pdbx_seq_one_letter_code
_entity_poly.pdbx_strand_id
1 'polypeptide(L)'
;MTIIDGVLSDDRYRHYWKKALIELDIIDAQNSKNKKNIFLYRHDDDLAVISVWTSPKRTKTNPLPRVFSTLGHSGKKITIIPVLKEEGVSGEQNLIHANTVYWMSSLGVYVIIGYYTKAILGTVGKQSSNAKEGKPSNEGKPKFADQVLNLNDIRRQINLIMTGNSDVNIWNSRQIQQIPKLLQKSIETYEEMGIKHNVPLKKQALEKKKKKAQVWGMDIRIMFDDFTRDEIAAQNRETKTDHKHEDIPEDYGGKGKFNIQCRESEILYLTADAVSIDEDSKVITITEAKNTTKKDFPSDDDIRDDLMKLMLFKKSKFTIKGEKYEKKLRCCLKGKGTSKAFEEKFVELIKECNANEIELRFNNKEIIST
;
A
#
# COMPACT_ATOMS: atom_id res chain seq x y z
N MET A 1 -11.58 22.49 5.97
CA MET A 1 -10.43 21.58 5.85
C MET A 1 -9.57 22.06 4.68
N THR A 2 -8.35 22.44 4.95
CA THR A 2 -7.42 22.99 3.94
C THR A 2 -6.79 21.84 3.16
N ILE A 3 -6.72 21.97 1.83
CA ILE A 3 -5.89 21.10 0.99
C ILE A 3 -4.48 21.69 1.03
N ILE A 4 -3.50 20.84 1.27
CA ILE A 4 -2.09 21.20 1.34
C ILE A 4 -1.42 20.71 0.07
N ASP A 5 -0.85 21.62 -0.67
CA ASP A 5 -0.12 21.29 -1.88
C ASP A 5 1.34 21.02 -1.57
N GLY A 6 1.91 20.04 -2.25
CA GLY A 6 3.30 19.66 -2.07
C GLY A 6 3.96 19.25 -3.37
N VAL A 7 5.29 19.24 -3.36
CA VAL A 7 6.13 18.75 -4.44
C VAL A 7 7.15 17.79 -3.87
N LEU A 8 7.41 16.68 -4.52
CA LEU A 8 8.46 15.75 -4.11
C LEU A 8 9.84 16.43 -4.13
N SER A 9 10.65 16.15 -3.13
CA SER A 9 12.02 16.62 -2.98
C SER A 9 13.00 15.44 -2.94
N ASP A 10 14.29 15.76 -3.07
CA ASP A 10 15.38 14.78 -2.99
C ASP A 10 15.78 14.43 -1.56
N ASP A 11 14.99 14.82 -0.56
CA ASP A 11 15.25 14.54 0.84
C ASP A 11 15.38 13.02 1.05
N ARG A 12 16.49 12.63 1.69
CA ARG A 12 16.79 11.21 1.91
C ARG A 12 16.11 10.71 3.17
N TYR A 13 15.58 9.50 3.10
CA TYR A 13 15.09 8.74 4.24
C TYR A 13 16.10 7.65 4.60
N ARG A 14 16.43 7.50 5.88
CA ARG A 14 17.42 6.53 6.39
C ARG A 14 16.69 5.35 7.04
N HIS A 15 16.94 4.14 6.55
CA HIS A 15 16.32 2.91 7.04
C HIS A 15 17.22 2.19 8.03
N TYR A 16 16.73 1.95 9.22
CA TYR A 16 17.39 1.17 10.26
C TYR A 16 16.58 -0.05 10.66
N TRP A 17 15.26 0.07 10.72
CA TRP A 17 14.36 -1.00 11.15
C TRP A 17 14.10 -2.02 10.04
N LYS A 18 15.15 -2.82 9.75
CA LYS A 18 15.14 -3.80 8.66
C LYS A 18 14.58 -5.13 9.11
N LYS A 19 13.96 -5.86 8.20
CA LYS A 19 13.52 -7.23 8.38
C LYS A 19 14.55 -8.18 7.80
N ALA A 20 14.90 -9.25 8.52
CA ALA A 20 15.71 -10.34 7.96
C ALA A 20 14.95 -11.04 6.83
N LEU A 21 15.60 -11.22 5.69
CA LEU A 21 15.02 -11.81 4.49
C LEU A 21 15.80 -13.06 4.09
N ILE A 22 15.10 -14.01 3.48
CA ILE A 22 15.69 -15.21 2.88
C ILE A 22 15.76 -15.07 1.37
N GLU A 23 16.74 -15.70 0.75
CA GLU A 23 16.91 -15.73 -0.70
C GLU A 23 16.04 -16.85 -1.29
N LEU A 24 15.19 -16.51 -2.27
CA LEU A 24 14.26 -17.42 -2.93
C LEU A 24 14.03 -17.03 -4.39
N ASP A 25 13.74 -18.02 -5.24
CA ASP A 25 13.08 -17.77 -6.52
C ASP A 25 11.61 -17.41 -6.33
N ILE A 26 11.05 -16.62 -7.24
CA ILE A 26 9.64 -16.19 -7.16
C ILE A 26 8.66 -17.37 -7.21
N ILE A 27 9.00 -18.41 -7.96
CA ILE A 27 8.16 -19.61 -8.08
C ILE A 27 8.14 -20.34 -6.75
N ASP A 28 9.29 -20.54 -6.12
CA ASP A 28 9.42 -21.19 -4.82
C ASP A 28 8.75 -20.39 -3.72
N ALA A 29 8.94 -19.06 -3.73
CA ALA A 29 8.32 -18.16 -2.75
C ALA A 29 6.79 -18.20 -2.79
N GLN A 30 6.18 -18.38 -3.97
CA GLN A 30 4.72 -18.31 -4.14
C GLN A 30 4.02 -19.68 -4.20
N ASN A 31 4.74 -20.76 -4.50
CA ASN A 31 4.19 -22.13 -4.54
C ASN A 31 4.30 -22.88 -3.19
N SER A 32 5.06 -22.39 -2.23
CA SER A 32 5.20 -23.03 -0.92
C SER A 32 3.89 -22.96 -0.11
N LYS A 33 3.65 -23.96 0.77
CA LYS A 33 2.50 -23.92 1.72
C LYS A 33 2.54 -22.65 2.58
N ASN A 34 3.73 -22.13 2.86
CA ASN A 34 3.96 -20.90 3.60
C ASN A 34 4.51 -19.83 2.66
N LYS A 35 3.64 -19.27 1.79
CA LYS A 35 4.02 -18.22 0.83
C LYS A 35 4.85 -17.13 1.49
N LYS A 36 5.97 -16.79 0.87
CA LYS A 36 6.81 -15.66 1.27
C LYS A 36 6.48 -14.45 0.42
N ASN A 37 6.04 -13.40 1.07
CA ASN A 37 5.62 -12.16 0.38
C ASN A 37 6.71 -11.09 0.35
N ILE A 38 7.84 -11.34 1.04
CA ILE A 38 9.04 -10.50 1.01
C ILE A 38 10.24 -11.45 1.05
N PHE A 39 11.15 -11.30 0.10
CA PHE A 39 12.34 -12.16 -0.03
C PHE A 39 13.42 -11.49 -0.88
N LEU A 40 14.64 -12.02 -0.81
CA LEU A 40 15.75 -11.68 -1.70
C LEU A 40 15.67 -12.54 -2.96
N TYR A 41 15.98 -11.94 -4.10
CA TYR A 41 16.11 -12.63 -5.38
C TYR A 41 17.47 -12.30 -5.97
N ARG A 42 18.19 -13.34 -6.37
CA ARG A 42 19.50 -13.20 -7.01
C ARG A 42 19.42 -13.59 -8.48
N HIS A 43 20.06 -12.80 -9.31
CA HIS A 43 20.28 -13.09 -10.72
C HIS A 43 21.73 -12.76 -11.04
N ASP A 44 22.52 -13.77 -11.25
CA ASP A 44 23.99 -13.68 -11.32
C ASP A 44 24.55 -13.01 -10.05
N ASP A 45 25.32 -11.94 -10.19
CA ASP A 45 25.87 -11.15 -9.07
C ASP A 45 24.92 -10.06 -8.55
N ASP A 46 23.83 -9.80 -9.25
CA ASP A 46 22.87 -8.77 -8.90
C ASP A 46 21.81 -9.24 -7.90
N LEU A 47 21.46 -8.35 -6.98
CA LEU A 47 20.47 -8.61 -5.93
C LEU A 47 19.24 -7.72 -6.11
N ALA A 48 18.07 -8.31 -5.95
CA ALA A 48 16.82 -7.59 -5.79
C ALA A 48 16.13 -7.99 -4.48
N VAL A 49 15.33 -7.06 -3.95
CA VAL A 49 14.40 -7.34 -2.86
C VAL A 49 13.00 -7.25 -3.40
N ILE A 50 12.27 -8.34 -3.28
CA ILE A 50 10.95 -8.48 -3.87
C ILE A 50 9.87 -8.45 -2.78
N SER A 51 8.84 -7.65 -3.01
CA SER A 51 7.58 -7.71 -2.25
C SER A 51 6.43 -8.14 -3.16
N VAL A 52 5.57 -9.01 -2.67
CA VAL A 52 4.40 -9.50 -3.40
C VAL A 52 3.13 -9.07 -2.68
N TRP A 53 2.25 -8.40 -3.41
CA TRP A 53 0.93 -8.05 -2.93
C TRP A 53 0.05 -9.27 -3.06
N THR A 54 -0.09 -10.02 -2.00
CA THR A 54 -1.12 -11.03 -1.96
C THR A 54 -2.45 -10.36 -1.75
N SER A 55 -3.45 -11.01 -2.29
CA SER A 55 -4.84 -10.65 -2.07
C SER A 55 -5.11 -10.31 -0.62
N PRO A 56 -5.57 -9.11 -0.31
CA PRO A 56 -5.93 -8.76 1.04
C PRO A 56 -7.05 -9.66 1.57
N LYS A 57 -6.85 -10.17 2.76
CA LYS A 57 -7.98 -10.55 3.61
C LYS A 57 -8.70 -9.26 3.97
N ARG A 58 -10.00 -9.28 3.96
CA ARG A 58 -11.02 -8.22 4.06
C ARG A 58 -10.75 -6.94 4.87
N THR A 59 -9.76 -6.85 5.71
CA THR A 59 -9.80 -5.82 6.75
C THR A 59 -8.60 -4.92 6.86
N LYS A 60 -7.46 -5.24 6.33
CA LYS A 60 -6.26 -4.40 6.45
C LYS A 60 -5.12 -4.99 5.62
N THR A 61 -5.14 -4.72 4.36
CA THR A 61 -3.97 -5.12 3.61
C THR A 61 -3.54 -4.00 2.73
N ASN A 62 -3.14 -3.02 3.41
CA ASN A 62 -2.21 -2.11 2.83
C ASN A 62 -0.91 -2.89 2.62
N PRO A 63 -0.48 -3.14 1.42
CA PRO A 63 0.77 -3.84 1.14
C PRO A 63 1.98 -2.93 1.33
N LEU A 64 1.77 -1.65 1.64
CA LEU A 64 2.82 -0.66 1.89
C LEU A 64 3.82 -1.10 2.96
N PRO A 65 3.43 -1.74 4.09
CA PRO A 65 4.39 -2.29 5.05
C PRO A 65 5.37 -3.30 4.45
N ARG A 66 4.94 -4.06 3.43
CA ARG A 66 5.83 -5.01 2.75
C ARG A 66 6.83 -4.29 1.86
N VAL A 67 6.39 -3.27 1.14
CA VAL A 67 7.28 -2.41 0.36
C VAL A 67 8.26 -1.70 1.29
N PHE A 68 7.78 -1.08 2.37
CA PHE A 68 8.64 -0.45 3.38
C PHE A 68 9.75 -1.38 3.85
N SER A 69 9.41 -2.65 4.13
CA SER A 69 10.39 -3.65 4.56
C SER A 69 11.45 -3.99 3.51
N THR A 70 11.27 -3.60 2.24
CA THR A 70 12.28 -3.79 1.19
C THR A 70 13.25 -2.62 1.05
N LEU A 71 12.83 -1.40 1.43
CA LEU A 71 13.53 -0.17 1.10
C LEU A 71 14.91 -0.03 1.76
N GLY A 72 15.07 -0.59 2.96
CA GLY A 72 16.34 -0.53 3.71
C GLY A 72 17.43 -1.50 3.23
N HIS A 73 17.14 -2.39 2.27
CA HIS A 73 18.09 -3.37 1.76
C HIS A 73 18.88 -2.85 0.54
N SER A 74 20.01 -3.47 0.23
CA SER A 74 20.77 -3.23 -1.00
C SER A 74 20.05 -3.83 -2.22
N GLY A 75 20.51 -3.49 -3.43
CA GLY A 75 19.97 -4.00 -4.69
C GLY A 75 18.68 -3.32 -5.18
N LYS A 76 18.15 -3.80 -6.30
CA LYS A 76 16.92 -3.30 -6.90
C LYS A 76 15.70 -3.65 -6.04
N LYS A 77 14.73 -2.74 -5.89
CA LYS A 77 13.48 -2.98 -5.17
C LYS A 77 12.39 -3.25 -6.18
N ILE A 78 11.72 -4.38 -6.06
CA ILE A 78 10.66 -4.80 -6.99
C ILE A 78 9.41 -5.12 -6.18
N THR A 79 8.28 -4.60 -6.61
CA THR A 79 6.98 -4.97 -6.04
C THR A 79 6.08 -5.57 -7.11
N ILE A 80 5.43 -6.68 -6.77
CA ILE A 80 4.53 -7.40 -7.68
C ILE A 80 3.10 -7.18 -7.20
N ILE A 81 2.27 -6.59 -8.07
CA ILE A 81 0.91 -6.17 -7.74
C ILE A 81 -0.07 -6.84 -8.70
N PRO A 82 -1.10 -7.57 -8.22
CA PRO A 82 -2.15 -8.08 -9.09
C PRO A 82 -3.00 -6.93 -9.64
N VAL A 83 -3.27 -6.93 -10.96
CA VAL A 83 -4.10 -5.89 -11.59
C VAL A 83 -5.52 -5.89 -11.04
N LEU A 84 -6.07 -7.07 -10.78
CA LEU A 84 -7.41 -7.27 -10.25
C LEU A 84 -7.39 -8.44 -9.29
N LYS A 85 -8.17 -8.32 -8.21
CA LYS A 85 -8.53 -9.42 -7.34
C LYS A 85 -10.04 -9.65 -7.38
N GLU A 86 -10.45 -10.89 -7.59
CA GLU A 86 -11.83 -11.35 -7.50
C GLU A 86 -11.88 -12.61 -6.61
N GLU A 87 -12.77 -12.63 -5.63
CA GLU A 87 -12.94 -13.79 -4.72
C GLU A 87 -14.30 -14.51 -4.91
N GLY A 88 -15.03 -14.18 -5.96
CA GLY A 88 -16.37 -14.69 -6.19
C GLY A 88 -17.45 -13.83 -5.50
N VAL A 89 -18.59 -14.46 -5.12
CA VAL A 89 -19.82 -13.74 -4.69
C VAL A 89 -19.60 -12.84 -3.47
N SER A 90 -18.76 -13.26 -2.55
CA SER A 90 -18.48 -12.52 -1.30
C SER A 90 -17.13 -11.82 -1.28
N GLY A 91 -16.37 -11.91 -2.38
CA GLY A 91 -15.02 -11.35 -2.47
C GLY A 91 -15.00 -9.87 -2.77
N GLU A 92 -13.86 -9.25 -2.50
CA GLU A 92 -13.57 -7.88 -2.87
C GLU A 92 -13.02 -7.85 -4.30
N GLN A 93 -13.44 -6.85 -5.06
CA GLN A 93 -12.97 -6.60 -6.42
C GLN A 93 -12.04 -5.39 -6.42
N ASN A 94 -10.82 -5.59 -5.94
CA ASN A 94 -9.83 -4.53 -5.90
C ASN A 94 -9.05 -4.45 -7.21
N LEU A 95 -9.08 -3.28 -7.81
CA LEU A 95 -8.32 -2.92 -9.01
C LEU A 95 -7.12 -2.07 -8.59
N ILE A 96 -5.96 -2.32 -9.22
CA ILE A 96 -4.79 -1.45 -9.06
C ILE A 96 -5.09 -0.06 -9.63
N HIS A 97 -4.53 0.97 -9.00
CA HIS A 97 -4.61 2.35 -9.44
C HIS A 97 -3.23 2.89 -9.87
N ALA A 98 -3.21 3.83 -10.81
CA ALA A 98 -1.97 4.48 -11.24
C ALA A 98 -1.26 5.20 -10.08
N ASN A 99 -2.01 5.79 -9.16
CA ASN A 99 -1.47 6.44 -7.96
C ASN A 99 -0.55 5.50 -7.15
N THR A 100 -0.94 4.22 -7.00
CA THR A 100 -0.10 3.21 -6.35
C THR A 100 1.24 3.03 -7.06
N VAL A 101 1.24 3.04 -8.39
CA VAL A 101 2.47 2.90 -9.19
C VAL A 101 3.33 4.16 -9.08
N TYR A 102 2.71 5.35 -9.02
CA TYR A 102 3.42 6.61 -8.79
C TYR A 102 4.11 6.65 -7.42
N TRP A 103 3.44 6.15 -6.37
CA TRP A 103 4.07 5.99 -5.08
C TRP A 103 5.33 5.13 -5.17
N MET A 104 5.24 3.98 -5.84
CA MET A 104 6.38 3.09 -6.03
C MET A 104 7.50 3.78 -6.80
N SER A 105 7.17 4.53 -7.84
CA SER A 105 8.14 5.31 -8.63
C SER A 105 8.89 6.32 -7.78
N SER A 106 8.18 7.08 -6.93
CA SER A 106 8.77 8.09 -6.04
C SER A 106 9.71 7.49 -4.98
N LEU A 107 9.58 6.19 -4.73
CA LEU A 107 10.41 5.43 -3.79
C LEU A 107 11.54 4.63 -4.48
N GLY A 108 11.66 4.73 -5.80
CA GLY A 108 12.65 3.97 -6.55
C GLY A 108 12.33 2.47 -6.62
N VAL A 109 11.05 2.08 -6.55
CA VAL A 109 10.58 0.70 -6.57
C VAL A 109 10.01 0.36 -7.95
N TYR A 110 10.54 -0.66 -8.59
CA TYR A 110 10.01 -1.21 -9.83
C TYR A 110 8.70 -1.96 -9.55
N VAL A 111 7.68 -1.69 -10.34
CA VAL A 111 6.40 -2.38 -10.27
C VAL A 111 6.31 -3.43 -11.38
N ILE A 112 5.83 -4.61 -11.04
CA ILE A 112 5.39 -5.62 -12.01
C ILE A 112 3.91 -5.86 -11.76
N ILE A 113 3.08 -5.58 -12.76
CA ILE A 113 1.65 -5.85 -12.68
C ILE A 113 1.38 -7.25 -13.20
N GLY A 114 0.88 -8.10 -12.29
CA GLY A 114 0.53 -9.48 -12.58
C GLY A 114 -1.00 -9.71 -12.58
N TYR A 115 -1.41 -10.93 -12.89
CA TYR A 115 -2.79 -11.39 -12.75
C TYR A 115 -2.81 -12.85 -12.27
N TYR A 116 -3.92 -13.26 -11.66
CA TYR A 116 -4.06 -14.62 -11.15
C TYR A 116 -4.45 -15.58 -12.28
N THR A 117 -3.73 -16.71 -12.34
CA THR A 117 -3.95 -17.77 -13.37
C THR A 117 -4.57 -19.03 -12.80
N LYS A 118 -4.46 -19.22 -11.49
CA LYS A 118 -4.96 -20.40 -10.78
C LYS A 118 -5.51 -20.00 -9.41
N ALA A 119 -6.47 -20.77 -8.91
CA ALA A 119 -6.99 -20.65 -7.57
C ALA A 119 -7.35 -22.04 -7.01
N ILE A 120 -7.34 -22.15 -5.69
CA ILE A 120 -7.87 -23.30 -4.96
C ILE A 120 -9.26 -22.91 -4.46
N LEU A 121 -10.17 -23.88 -4.38
CA LEU A 121 -11.46 -23.65 -3.74
C LEU A 121 -11.31 -23.48 -2.23
N GLY A 122 -11.98 -22.47 -1.73
CA GLY A 122 -12.21 -22.25 -0.31
C GLY A 122 -13.69 -22.03 -0.04
N THR A 123 -14.08 -22.05 1.22
CA THR A 123 -15.44 -21.70 1.63
C THR A 123 -15.46 -20.41 2.42
N VAL A 124 -16.56 -19.68 2.36
CA VAL A 124 -16.80 -18.57 3.26
C VAL A 124 -17.07 -19.14 4.64
N GLY A 125 -16.18 -18.85 5.60
CA GLY A 125 -16.36 -19.29 6.99
C GLY A 125 -17.62 -18.71 7.64
N LYS A 126 -18.04 -19.32 8.75
CA LYS A 126 -19.15 -18.81 9.58
C LYS A 126 -18.90 -17.35 9.95
N GLN A 127 -19.86 -16.48 9.65
CA GLN A 127 -19.84 -15.13 10.22
C GLN A 127 -20.07 -15.26 11.73
N SER A 128 -19.29 -14.52 12.52
CA SER A 128 -19.53 -14.41 13.96
C SER A 128 -20.96 -13.92 14.21
N SER A 129 -21.53 -14.32 15.35
CA SER A 129 -22.90 -14.13 15.81
C SER A 129 -23.53 -12.73 15.76
N ASN A 130 -22.86 -11.75 15.16
CA ASN A 130 -23.34 -10.38 14.99
C ASN A 130 -23.87 -10.08 13.56
N ALA A 131 -24.23 -11.10 12.78
CA ALA A 131 -24.90 -10.90 11.50
C ALA A 131 -26.29 -10.30 11.77
N LYS A 132 -26.51 -9.06 11.31
CA LYS A 132 -27.83 -8.40 11.38
C LYS A 132 -28.86 -9.30 10.71
N GLU A 133 -29.93 -9.63 11.43
CA GLU A 133 -31.08 -10.37 10.91
C GLU A 133 -31.54 -9.77 9.56
N GLY A 134 -31.81 -10.63 8.60
CA GLY A 134 -32.35 -10.24 7.30
C GLY A 134 -31.40 -10.12 6.12
N LYS A 135 -30.06 -10.32 6.28
CA LYS A 135 -29.16 -10.40 5.13
C LYS A 135 -28.92 -11.85 4.72
N PRO A 136 -28.99 -12.20 3.41
CA PRO A 136 -28.72 -13.57 2.97
C PRO A 136 -27.31 -13.99 3.38
N SER A 137 -27.20 -15.09 4.12
CA SER A 137 -25.92 -15.66 4.52
C SER A 137 -25.17 -16.17 3.29
N ASN A 138 -23.91 -15.75 3.14
CA ASN A 138 -22.97 -16.32 2.14
C ASN A 138 -22.15 -17.47 2.72
N GLU A 139 -22.54 -17.95 3.90
CA GLU A 139 -21.86 -19.03 4.60
C GLU A 139 -21.86 -20.32 3.78
N GLY A 140 -20.72 -20.99 3.72
CA GLY A 140 -20.57 -22.21 2.97
C GLY A 140 -20.47 -22.08 1.44
N LYS A 141 -20.65 -20.87 0.88
CA LYS A 141 -20.52 -20.67 -0.57
C LYS A 141 -19.06 -20.79 -1.03
N PRO A 142 -18.81 -21.45 -2.17
CA PRO A 142 -17.46 -21.55 -2.72
C PRO A 142 -16.91 -20.17 -3.10
N LYS A 143 -15.62 -19.99 -2.85
CA LYS A 143 -14.85 -18.80 -3.25
C LYS A 143 -13.44 -19.19 -3.68
N PHE A 144 -12.75 -18.31 -4.39
CA PHE A 144 -11.35 -18.51 -4.67
C PHE A 144 -10.49 -18.30 -3.40
N ALA A 145 -9.55 -19.21 -3.20
CA ALA A 145 -8.53 -19.13 -2.17
C ALA A 145 -7.17 -19.44 -2.80
N ASP A 146 -6.09 -19.11 -2.11
CA ASP A 146 -4.71 -19.42 -2.52
C ASP A 146 -4.44 -19.16 -4.01
N GLN A 147 -4.86 -17.99 -4.47
CA GLN A 147 -4.69 -17.58 -5.86
C GLN A 147 -3.19 -17.49 -6.21
N VAL A 148 -2.84 -17.97 -7.40
CA VAL A 148 -1.47 -18.00 -7.92
C VAL A 148 -1.36 -17.03 -9.10
N LEU A 149 -0.37 -16.15 -9.03
CA LEU A 149 -0.05 -15.19 -10.09
C LEU A 149 0.53 -15.90 -11.34
N ASN A 150 0.61 -15.18 -12.45
CA ASN A 150 1.27 -15.59 -13.70
C ASN A 150 2.81 -15.64 -13.55
N LEU A 151 3.32 -16.53 -12.68
CA LEU A 151 4.70 -16.53 -12.16
C LEU A 151 5.78 -16.57 -13.24
N ASN A 152 5.58 -17.33 -14.32
CA ASN A 152 6.57 -17.42 -15.41
C ASN A 152 6.79 -16.08 -16.11
N ASP A 153 5.71 -15.33 -16.37
CA ASP A 153 5.80 -14.01 -16.97
C ASP A 153 6.41 -12.98 -15.99
N ILE A 154 6.03 -13.05 -14.73
CA ILE A 154 6.61 -12.23 -13.66
C ILE A 154 8.12 -12.50 -13.54
N ARG A 155 8.56 -13.76 -13.51
CA ARG A 155 9.98 -14.11 -13.45
C ARG A 155 10.75 -13.54 -14.64
N ARG A 156 10.19 -13.63 -15.85
CA ARG A 156 10.79 -13.01 -17.04
C ARG A 156 10.93 -11.49 -16.88
N GLN A 157 9.91 -10.82 -16.34
CA GLN A 157 9.96 -9.37 -16.10
C GLN A 157 10.98 -9.00 -15.00
N ILE A 158 11.10 -9.81 -13.93
CA ILE A 158 12.15 -9.63 -12.92
C ILE A 158 13.53 -9.68 -13.58
N ASN A 159 13.79 -10.70 -14.40
CA ASN A 159 15.07 -10.83 -15.10
C ASN A 159 15.34 -9.63 -16.02
N LEU A 160 14.34 -9.12 -16.74
CA LEU A 160 14.49 -7.91 -17.56
C LEU A 160 14.83 -6.67 -16.70
N ILE A 161 14.29 -6.54 -15.50
CA ILE A 161 14.67 -5.48 -14.56
C ILE A 161 16.13 -5.70 -14.11
N MET A 162 16.51 -6.93 -13.78
CA MET A 162 17.84 -7.25 -13.26
C MET A 162 18.94 -6.98 -14.30
N THR A 163 18.76 -7.46 -15.52
CA THR A 163 19.74 -7.33 -16.61
C THR A 163 19.67 -5.98 -17.33
N GLY A 164 18.58 -5.25 -17.21
CA GLY A 164 18.35 -3.99 -17.90
C GLY A 164 18.77 -2.75 -17.10
N ASN A 165 19.04 -1.65 -17.83
CA ASN A 165 19.34 -0.33 -17.27
C ASN A 165 18.14 0.63 -17.37
N SER A 166 16.93 0.09 -17.46
CA SER A 166 15.73 0.95 -17.51
C SER A 166 15.58 1.76 -16.23
N ASP A 167 15.38 3.05 -16.36
CA ASP A 167 14.97 3.90 -15.25
C ASP A 167 13.63 3.40 -14.66
N VAL A 168 13.49 3.46 -13.33
CA VAL A 168 12.31 2.97 -12.60
C VAL A 168 11.02 3.63 -13.09
N ASN A 169 11.10 4.89 -13.45
CA ASN A 169 9.93 5.66 -13.87
C ASN A 169 9.48 5.27 -15.27
N ILE A 170 10.44 5.06 -16.18
CA ILE A 170 10.16 4.58 -17.54
C ILE A 170 9.55 3.18 -17.47
N TRP A 171 10.10 2.31 -16.65
CA TRP A 171 9.57 0.97 -16.43
C TRP A 171 8.12 1.03 -15.90
N ASN A 172 7.91 1.78 -14.83
CA ASN A 172 6.62 1.87 -14.16
C ASN A 172 5.54 2.52 -15.05
N SER A 173 5.89 3.53 -15.83
CA SER A 173 4.97 4.12 -16.82
C SER A 173 4.51 3.09 -17.86
N ARG A 174 5.42 2.22 -18.33
CA ARG A 174 5.06 1.10 -19.22
C ARG A 174 4.12 0.10 -18.55
N GLN A 175 4.30 -0.17 -17.25
CA GLN A 175 3.38 -1.04 -16.48
C GLN A 175 1.97 -0.44 -16.42
N ILE A 176 1.85 0.87 -16.18
CA ILE A 176 0.54 1.56 -16.16
C ILE A 176 -0.15 1.43 -17.52
N GLN A 177 0.58 1.64 -18.62
CA GLN A 177 0.03 1.52 -19.97
C GLN A 177 -0.50 0.11 -20.30
N GLN A 178 -0.02 -0.92 -19.60
CA GLN A 178 -0.48 -2.30 -19.77
C GLN A 178 -1.74 -2.64 -18.95
N ILE A 179 -2.16 -1.78 -18.02
CA ILE A 179 -3.31 -2.06 -17.12
C ILE A 179 -4.57 -2.48 -17.90
N PRO A 180 -5.00 -1.80 -18.98
CA PRO A 180 -6.22 -2.21 -19.70
C PRO A 180 -6.14 -3.65 -20.23
N LYS A 181 -5.01 -4.00 -20.87
CA LYS A 181 -4.77 -5.33 -21.42
C LYS A 181 -4.70 -6.41 -20.33
N LEU A 182 -3.99 -6.12 -19.23
CA LEU A 182 -3.87 -7.05 -18.10
C LEU A 182 -5.19 -7.22 -17.36
N LEU A 183 -6.00 -6.16 -17.26
CA LEU A 183 -7.32 -6.21 -16.67
C LEU A 183 -8.26 -7.11 -17.51
N GLN A 184 -8.27 -6.94 -18.83
CA GLN A 184 -9.05 -7.80 -19.73
C GLN A 184 -8.67 -9.27 -19.54
N LYS A 185 -7.37 -9.57 -19.58
CA LYS A 185 -6.85 -10.93 -19.39
C LYS A 185 -7.15 -11.50 -18.01
N SER A 186 -7.09 -10.67 -16.97
CA SER A 186 -7.46 -11.07 -15.61
C SER A 186 -8.93 -11.47 -15.51
N ILE A 187 -9.83 -10.72 -16.16
CA ILE A 187 -11.27 -11.02 -16.16
C ILE A 187 -11.53 -12.35 -16.86
N GLU A 188 -10.94 -12.57 -18.05
CA GLU A 188 -11.06 -13.83 -18.80
C GLU A 188 -10.63 -15.02 -17.93
N THR A 189 -9.48 -14.92 -17.28
CA THR A 189 -8.98 -15.97 -16.39
C THR A 189 -9.89 -16.20 -15.18
N TYR A 190 -10.49 -15.16 -14.61
CA TYR A 190 -11.48 -15.33 -13.54
C TYR A 190 -12.75 -16.02 -14.01
N GLU A 191 -13.24 -15.71 -15.20
CA GLU A 191 -14.39 -16.38 -15.79
C GLU A 191 -14.10 -17.87 -16.00
N GLU A 192 -12.94 -18.22 -16.57
CA GLU A 192 -12.49 -19.61 -16.74
C GLU A 192 -12.37 -20.35 -15.39
N MET A 193 -11.74 -19.73 -14.40
CA MET A 193 -11.63 -20.30 -13.05
C MET A 193 -13.02 -20.47 -12.40
N GLY A 194 -13.91 -19.50 -12.59
CA GLY A 194 -15.29 -19.56 -12.10
C GLY A 194 -16.04 -20.76 -12.65
N ILE A 195 -15.96 -21.00 -13.95
CA ILE A 195 -16.56 -22.16 -14.61
C ILE A 195 -15.92 -23.45 -14.09
N LYS A 196 -14.59 -23.55 -14.16
CA LYS A 196 -13.85 -24.75 -13.75
C LYS A 196 -14.15 -25.20 -12.31
N HIS A 197 -14.32 -24.26 -11.40
CA HIS A 197 -14.50 -24.51 -9.97
C HIS A 197 -15.95 -24.32 -9.49
N ASN A 198 -16.87 -24.04 -10.39
CA ASN A 198 -18.27 -23.74 -10.08
C ASN A 198 -18.43 -22.64 -9.00
N VAL A 199 -17.58 -21.60 -9.09
CA VAL A 199 -17.62 -20.44 -8.19
C VAL A 199 -18.48 -19.35 -8.81
N PRO A 200 -19.59 -18.96 -8.17
CA PRO A 200 -20.44 -17.88 -8.70
C PRO A 200 -19.70 -16.55 -8.62
N LEU A 201 -19.47 -15.93 -9.77
CA LEU A 201 -18.83 -14.64 -9.89
C LEU A 201 -19.86 -13.50 -9.84
N LYS A 202 -19.40 -12.31 -9.46
CA LYS A 202 -20.18 -11.07 -9.54
C LYS A 202 -20.22 -10.57 -11.00
N LYS A 203 -20.98 -11.27 -11.86
CA LYS A 203 -21.02 -11.02 -13.31
C LYS A 203 -21.17 -9.54 -13.67
N GLN A 204 -22.14 -8.83 -13.06
CA GLN A 204 -22.33 -7.40 -13.33
C GLN A 204 -21.12 -6.54 -13.03
N ALA A 205 -20.38 -6.85 -11.95
CA ALA A 205 -19.19 -6.10 -11.59
C ALA A 205 -18.01 -6.43 -12.53
N LEU A 206 -17.86 -7.68 -12.97
CA LEU A 206 -16.88 -8.06 -13.97
C LEU A 206 -17.19 -7.44 -15.33
N GLU A 207 -18.45 -7.44 -15.77
CA GLU A 207 -18.87 -6.78 -17.01
C GLU A 207 -18.60 -5.27 -17.01
N LYS A 208 -18.82 -4.59 -15.88
CA LYS A 208 -18.44 -3.17 -15.73
C LYS A 208 -16.92 -2.98 -15.89
N LYS A 209 -16.10 -3.87 -15.32
CA LYS A 209 -14.64 -3.80 -15.46
C LYS A 209 -14.17 -4.13 -16.87
N LYS A 210 -14.84 -5.07 -17.54
CA LYS A 210 -14.58 -5.43 -18.93
C LYS A 210 -14.82 -4.24 -19.87
N LYS A 211 -15.96 -3.55 -19.69
CA LYS A 211 -16.25 -2.31 -20.42
C LYS A 211 -15.18 -1.21 -20.10
N LYS A 212 -14.80 -1.04 -18.84
CA LYS A 212 -13.72 -0.11 -18.48
C LYS A 212 -12.42 -0.49 -19.20
N ALA A 213 -12.00 -1.75 -19.18
CA ALA A 213 -10.78 -2.20 -19.85
C ALA A 213 -10.80 -1.91 -21.36
N GLN A 214 -11.95 -2.12 -22.02
CA GLN A 214 -12.13 -1.80 -23.43
C GLN A 214 -11.99 -0.30 -23.70
N VAL A 215 -12.71 0.54 -22.96
CA VAL A 215 -12.66 2.01 -23.11
C VAL A 215 -11.25 2.54 -22.85
N TRP A 216 -10.59 2.07 -21.80
CA TRP A 216 -9.22 2.42 -21.45
C TRP A 216 -8.20 1.97 -22.51
N GLY A 217 -8.47 0.81 -23.15
CA GLY A 217 -7.64 0.31 -24.26
C GLY A 217 -7.78 1.15 -25.53
N MET A 218 -8.93 1.81 -25.74
CA MET A 218 -9.14 2.74 -26.83
C MET A 218 -8.52 4.12 -26.57
N ASP A 219 -8.65 4.62 -25.35
CA ASP A 219 -8.04 5.90 -24.91
C ASP A 219 -7.56 5.81 -23.46
N ILE A 220 -6.25 5.75 -23.32
CA ILE A 220 -5.58 5.66 -22.02
C ILE A 220 -5.83 6.88 -21.12
N ARG A 221 -6.14 8.05 -21.68
CA ARG A 221 -6.43 9.28 -20.92
C ARG A 221 -7.68 9.09 -20.05
N ILE A 222 -8.69 8.38 -20.57
CA ILE A 222 -9.90 8.07 -19.79
C ILE A 222 -9.57 7.25 -18.55
N MET A 223 -8.59 6.34 -18.64
CA MET A 223 -8.13 5.59 -17.48
C MET A 223 -7.52 6.51 -16.42
N PHE A 224 -6.68 7.46 -16.82
CA PHE A 224 -6.07 8.40 -15.88
C PHE A 224 -7.11 9.32 -15.23
N ASP A 225 -8.09 9.78 -15.98
CA ASP A 225 -9.21 10.59 -15.46
C ASP A 225 -10.06 9.79 -14.46
N ASP A 226 -10.35 8.52 -14.77
CA ASP A 226 -11.07 7.61 -13.87
C ASP A 226 -10.29 7.41 -12.55
N PHE A 227 -8.99 7.15 -12.63
CA PHE A 227 -8.15 6.97 -11.45
C PHE A 227 -8.08 8.25 -10.60
N THR A 228 -7.89 9.40 -11.22
CA THR A 228 -7.87 10.68 -10.52
C THR A 228 -9.17 10.93 -9.77
N ARG A 229 -10.33 10.67 -10.39
CA ARG A 229 -11.63 10.79 -9.73
C ARG A 229 -11.80 9.82 -8.56
N ASP A 230 -11.38 8.57 -8.75
CA ASP A 230 -11.46 7.52 -7.72
C ASP A 230 -10.57 7.86 -6.51
N GLU A 231 -9.36 8.40 -6.72
CA GLU A 231 -8.42 8.82 -5.68
C GLU A 231 -8.92 10.05 -4.90
N ILE A 232 -9.42 11.07 -5.58
CA ILE A 232 -10.04 12.24 -4.92
C ILE A 232 -11.25 11.80 -4.11
N ALA A 233 -12.07 10.89 -4.63
CA ALA A 233 -13.21 10.34 -3.91
C ALA A 233 -12.78 9.50 -2.69
N ALA A 234 -11.67 8.76 -2.78
CA ALA A 234 -11.10 8.01 -1.67
C ALA A 234 -10.58 8.94 -0.58
N GLN A 235 -9.78 9.96 -0.95
CA GLN A 235 -9.27 10.99 -0.05
C GLN A 235 -10.42 11.71 0.69
N ASN A 236 -11.51 12.04 -0.03
CA ASN A 236 -12.69 12.67 0.55
C ASN A 236 -13.45 11.76 1.52
N ARG A 237 -13.51 10.44 1.27
CA ARG A 237 -14.14 9.48 2.18
C ARG A 237 -13.31 9.30 3.45
N GLU A 238 -12.01 9.13 3.32
CA GLU A 238 -11.10 8.91 4.44
C GLU A 238 -11.13 10.07 5.42
N THR A 239 -11.15 11.30 4.92
CA THR A 239 -11.22 12.49 5.77
C THR A 239 -12.58 12.74 6.43
N LYS A 240 -13.69 12.18 5.90
CA LYS A 240 -15.02 12.27 6.50
C LYS A 240 -15.30 11.17 7.53
N THR A 241 -14.50 10.12 7.55
CA THR A 241 -14.69 9.02 8.49
C THR A 241 -14.17 9.42 9.86
N ASP A 242 -15.07 9.52 10.85
CA ASP A 242 -14.69 9.71 12.25
C ASP A 242 -13.93 8.48 12.73
N HIS A 243 -12.64 8.59 12.90
CA HIS A 243 -11.83 7.55 13.52
C HIS A 243 -11.90 7.67 15.05
N LYS A 244 -13.03 7.27 15.62
CA LYS A 244 -13.20 7.12 17.09
C LYS A 244 -12.17 6.18 17.74
N HIS A 245 -11.28 5.60 16.94
CA HIS A 245 -10.31 4.59 17.39
C HIS A 245 -8.85 5.08 17.44
N GLU A 246 -8.55 6.27 16.92
CA GLU A 246 -7.15 6.72 16.85
C GLU A 246 -6.71 7.49 18.10
N ASP A 247 -7.66 7.97 18.91
CA ASP A 247 -7.41 8.59 20.23
C ASP A 247 -6.23 9.60 20.19
N ILE A 248 -6.26 10.44 19.14
CA ILE A 248 -5.28 11.52 18.91
C ILE A 248 -5.69 12.71 19.76
N PRO A 249 -4.74 13.34 20.49
CA PRO A 249 -5.03 14.56 21.23
C PRO A 249 -5.62 15.67 20.34
N GLU A 250 -6.60 16.40 20.83
CA GLU A 250 -7.32 17.43 20.07
C GLU A 250 -6.39 18.58 19.60
N ASP A 251 -5.33 18.85 20.35
CA ASP A 251 -4.32 19.86 20.03
C ASP A 251 -3.43 19.49 18.83
N TYR A 252 -3.50 18.22 18.34
CA TYR A 252 -2.78 17.79 17.13
C TYR A 252 -3.49 18.22 15.85
N GLY A 253 -4.69 18.77 15.95
CA GLY A 253 -5.47 19.22 14.81
C GLY A 253 -6.37 18.14 14.20
N GLY A 254 -6.95 18.45 13.06
CA GLY A 254 -7.85 17.57 12.31
C GLY A 254 -7.14 16.83 11.18
N LYS A 255 -7.86 15.90 10.55
CA LYS A 255 -7.36 15.18 9.37
C LYS A 255 -6.91 16.12 8.25
N GLY A 256 -5.80 15.79 7.64
CA GLY A 256 -5.19 16.54 6.54
C GLY A 256 -5.42 15.90 5.18
N LYS A 257 -5.46 16.74 4.13
CA LYS A 257 -5.44 16.34 2.72
C LYS A 257 -4.22 16.93 2.05
N PHE A 258 -3.50 16.09 1.32
CA PHE A 258 -2.29 16.48 0.62
C PHE A 258 -2.37 16.09 -0.85
N ASN A 259 -2.06 17.03 -1.72
CA ASN A 259 -1.87 16.82 -3.14
C ASN A 259 -0.38 17.03 -3.44
N ILE A 260 0.37 15.95 -3.59
CA ILE A 260 1.82 16.01 -3.78
C ILE A 260 2.15 15.77 -5.24
N GLN A 261 2.65 16.78 -5.91
CA GLN A 261 3.11 16.69 -7.30
C GLN A 261 4.41 15.90 -7.35
N CYS A 262 4.40 14.79 -8.07
CA CYS A 262 5.58 13.93 -8.29
C CYS A 262 6.31 14.33 -9.57
N ARG A 263 5.55 14.70 -10.61
CA ARG A 263 5.98 15.13 -11.94
C ARG A 263 4.92 16.05 -12.54
N GLU A 264 5.15 16.54 -13.76
CA GLU A 264 4.29 17.53 -14.44
C GLU A 264 2.79 17.18 -14.40
N SER A 265 2.43 15.90 -14.52
CA SER A 265 1.02 15.46 -14.55
C SER A 265 0.65 14.42 -13.47
N GLU A 266 1.58 14.07 -12.61
CA GLU A 266 1.38 12.97 -11.62
C GLU A 266 1.22 13.56 -10.22
N ILE A 267 0.05 13.39 -9.63
CA ILE A 267 -0.28 13.85 -8.27
C ILE A 267 -0.55 12.67 -7.36
N LEU A 268 0.10 12.63 -6.19
CA LEU A 268 -0.23 11.72 -5.10
C LEU A 268 -1.28 12.37 -4.20
N TYR A 269 -2.41 11.70 -4.05
CA TYR A 269 -3.48 12.10 -3.15
C TYR A 269 -3.30 11.36 -1.81
N LEU A 270 -2.84 12.08 -0.78
CA LEU A 270 -2.58 11.52 0.54
C LEU A 270 -3.52 12.12 1.58
N THR A 271 -3.66 11.41 2.69
CA THR A 271 -4.32 11.89 3.91
C THR A 271 -3.38 11.67 5.08
N ALA A 272 -3.46 12.54 6.08
CA ALA A 272 -2.84 12.33 7.38
C ALA A 272 -3.90 12.25 8.47
N ASP A 273 -3.61 11.51 9.52
CA ASP A 273 -4.54 11.29 10.64
C ASP A 273 -4.77 12.58 11.42
N ALA A 274 -3.72 13.41 11.58
CA ALA A 274 -3.88 14.78 12.09
C ALA A 274 -2.87 15.74 11.46
N VAL A 275 -3.27 16.99 11.33
CA VAL A 275 -2.45 18.10 10.84
C VAL A 275 -2.71 19.34 11.65
N SER A 276 -1.66 19.96 12.16
CA SER A 276 -1.69 21.31 12.74
C SER A 276 -0.82 22.25 11.91
N ILE A 277 -1.29 23.48 11.73
CA ILE A 277 -0.62 24.52 10.95
C ILE A 277 -0.39 25.70 11.89
N ASP A 278 0.88 26.06 12.05
CA ASP A 278 1.30 27.28 12.71
C ASP A 278 1.61 28.32 11.61
N GLU A 279 0.70 29.27 11.45
CA GLU A 279 0.80 30.31 10.41
C GLU A 279 1.90 31.35 10.75
N ASP A 280 2.20 31.55 12.03
CA ASP A 280 3.20 32.53 12.46
C ASP A 280 4.62 31.99 12.22
N SER A 281 4.89 30.77 12.63
CA SER A 281 6.21 30.13 12.43
C SER A 281 6.36 29.46 11.06
N LYS A 282 5.29 29.42 10.25
CA LYS A 282 5.25 28.70 8.96
C LYS A 282 5.64 27.23 9.10
N VAL A 283 5.11 26.55 10.10
CA VAL A 283 5.35 25.14 10.40
C VAL A 283 4.07 24.33 10.23
N ILE A 284 4.18 23.22 9.51
CA ILE A 284 3.12 22.20 9.43
C ILE A 284 3.56 20.95 10.19
N THR A 285 2.77 20.52 11.17
CA THR A 285 3.00 19.25 11.85
C THR A 285 2.06 18.19 11.29
N ILE A 286 2.63 17.11 10.75
CA ILE A 286 1.90 16.01 10.13
C ILE A 286 2.02 14.78 11.01
N THR A 287 0.88 14.24 11.44
CA THR A 287 0.81 13.10 12.38
C THR A 287 0.14 11.90 11.73
N GLU A 288 0.80 10.74 11.81
CA GLU A 288 0.19 9.42 11.58
C GLU A 288 0.07 8.68 12.91
N ALA A 289 -1.00 7.92 13.08
CA ALA A 289 -1.30 7.29 14.36
C ALA A 289 -1.82 5.85 14.22
N LYS A 290 -1.34 4.97 15.09
CA LYS A 290 -1.87 3.60 15.24
C LYS A 290 -2.15 3.28 16.69
N ASN A 291 -3.37 2.80 16.92
CA ASN A 291 -3.84 2.41 18.24
C ASN A 291 -4.20 0.92 18.28
N THR A 292 -3.87 0.27 19.39
CA THR A 292 -4.34 -1.07 19.71
C THR A 292 -4.92 -1.12 21.11
N THR A 293 -6.17 -1.56 21.24
CA THR A 293 -6.86 -1.73 22.53
C THR A 293 -6.66 -3.13 23.11
N LYS A 294 -6.10 -4.08 22.34
CA LYS A 294 -5.99 -5.49 22.72
C LYS A 294 -4.57 -5.93 23.02
N LYS A 295 -3.57 -5.29 22.44
CA LYS A 295 -2.15 -5.67 22.52
C LYS A 295 -1.35 -4.62 23.27
N ASP A 296 -0.17 -4.99 23.73
CA ASP A 296 0.77 -4.07 24.35
C ASP A 296 1.25 -3.01 23.36
N PHE A 297 1.44 -3.39 22.10
CA PHE A 297 1.93 -2.50 21.03
C PHE A 297 1.16 -2.75 19.73
N PRO A 298 1.03 -1.73 18.85
CA PRO A 298 0.60 -1.93 17.47
C PRO A 298 1.48 -2.98 16.76
N SER A 299 0.96 -3.61 15.72
CA SER A 299 1.75 -4.60 14.99
C SER A 299 2.86 -3.89 14.19
N ASP A 300 3.95 -4.60 13.95
CA ASP A 300 5.04 -4.11 13.10
C ASP A 300 4.54 -3.63 11.72
N ASP A 301 3.55 -4.31 11.14
CA ASP A 301 2.98 -3.92 9.87
C ASP A 301 2.15 -2.62 9.97
N ASP A 302 1.42 -2.41 11.08
CA ASP A 302 0.71 -1.15 11.31
C ASP A 302 1.69 0.02 11.46
N ILE A 303 2.79 -0.17 12.20
CA ILE A 303 3.83 0.86 12.37
C ILE A 303 4.54 1.16 11.04
N ARG A 304 4.87 0.13 10.25
CA ARG A 304 5.49 0.33 8.93
C ARG A 304 4.58 1.05 7.94
N ASP A 305 3.27 0.89 8.08
CA ASP A 305 2.29 1.63 7.28
C ASP A 305 2.39 3.15 7.54
N ASP A 306 2.45 3.55 8.81
CA ASP A 306 2.64 4.95 9.20
C ASP A 306 3.98 5.50 8.72
N LEU A 307 5.06 4.75 8.96
CA LEU A 307 6.40 5.17 8.50
C LEU A 307 6.47 5.31 6.98
N MET A 308 5.74 4.49 6.23
CA MET A 308 5.67 4.59 4.77
C MET A 308 5.05 5.92 4.32
N LYS A 309 3.97 6.36 4.97
CA LYS A 309 3.35 7.66 4.71
C LYS A 309 4.25 8.81 5.17
N LEU A 310 4.81 8.72 6.40
CA LEU A 310 5.72 9.74 6.92
C LEU A 310 6.98 9.90 6.05
N MET A 311 7.49 8.81 5.48
CA MET A 311 8.59 8.86 4.53
C MET A 311 8.22 9.67 3.27
N LEU A 312 7.00 9.51 2.73
CA LEU A 312 6.55 10.30 1.59
C LEU A 312 6.41 11.78 1.97
N PHE A 313 5.87 12.08 3.15
CA PHE A 313 5.84 13.45 3.66
C PHE A 313 7.25 14.00 3.91
N LYS A 314 8.19 13.21 4.43
CA LYS A 314 9.61 13.62 4.57
C LYS A 314 10.20 14.03 3.23
N LYS A 315 9.90 13.31 2.17
CA LYS A 315 10.35 13.57 0.79
C LYS A 315 9.55 14.66 0.07
N SER A 316 8.73 15.44 0.75
CA SER A 316 7.89 16.47 0.14
C SER A 316 8.17 17.84 0.74
N LYS A 317 8.05 18.89 -0.07
CA LYS A 317 8.03 20.30 0.34
C LYS A 317 6.61 20.82 0.19
N PHE A 318 6.12 21.53 1.18
CA PHE A 318 4.72 21.96 1.25
C PHE A 318 4.56 23.45 1.05
N THR A 319 3.43 23.81 0.42
CA THR A 319 2.97 25.19 0.28
C THR A 319 1.51 25.28 0.71
N ILE A 320 1.16 26.37 1.38
CA ILE A 320 -0.21 26.71 1.74
C ILE A 320 -0.47 28.14 1.22
N LYS A 321 -1.45 28.30 0.36
CA LYS A 321 -1.75 29.60 -0.29
C LYS A 321 -0.53 30.25 -0.97
N GLY A 322 0.37 29.42 -1.54
CA GLY A 322 1.58 29.89 -2.22
C GLY A 322 2.79 30.15 -1.30
N GLU A 323 2.63 30.10 0.02
CA GLU A 323 3.71 30.25 0.98
C GLU A 323 4.34 28.92 1.36
N LYS A 324 5.65 28.88 1.53
CA LYS A 324 6.39 27.68 1.94
C LYS A 324 6.24 27.45 3.44
N TYR A 325 6.07 26.17 3.81
CA TYR A 325 6.01 25.72 5.19
C TYR A 325 7.10 24.70 5.48
N GLU A 326 7.74 24.83 6.63
CA GLU A 326 8.59 23.80 7.20
C GLU A 326 7.72 22.67 7.76
N LYS A 327 8.21 21.44 7.68
CA LYS A 327 7.45 20.26 8.14
C LYS A 327 8.04 19.69 9.43
N LYS A 328 7.15 19.31 10.35
CA LYS A 328 7.44 18.41 11.47
C LYS A 328 6.64 17.13 11.28
N LEU A 329 7.28 15.99 11.45
CA LEU A 329 6.65 14.69 11.27
C LEU A 329 6.52 14.00 12.63
N ARG A 330 5.36 13.39 12.86
CA ARG A 330 5.06 12.73 14.13
C ARG A 330 4.43 11.35 13.88
N CYS A 331 4.95 10.34 14.57
CA CYS A 331 4.42 8.98 14.63
C CYS A 331 3.86 8.74 16.04
N CYS A 332 2.54 8.58 16.16
CA CYS A 332 1.85 8.35 17.42
C CYS A 332 1.38 6.90 17.53
N LEU A 333 1.93 6.18 18.51
CA LEU A 333 1.59 4.79 18.75
C LEU A 333 0.93 4.66 20.12
N LYS A 334 -0.14 3.83 20.21
CA LYS A 334 -0.84 3.59 21.46
C LYS A 334 -1.10 2.10 21.67
N GLY A 335 -0.93 1.65 22.91
CA GLY A 335 -1.15 0.27 23.30
C GLY A 335 -1.20 0.11 24.83
N LYS A 336 -1.30 -1.14 25.32
CA LYS A 336 -1.36 -1.42 26.76
C LYS A 336 0.02 -1.50 27.41
N GLY A 337 1.09 -1.59 26.63
CA GLY A 337 2.46 -1.71 27.12
C GLY A 337 2.96 -0.44 27.80
N THR A 338 4.08 -0.54 28.49
CA THR A 338 4.79 0.59 29.10
C THR A 338 5.78 1.21 28.13
N SER A 339 6.12 2.51 28.32
CA SER A 339 7.16 3.18 27.51
C SER A 339 8.49 2.46 27.60
N LYS A 340 8.89 2.01 28.78
CA LYS A 340 10.14 1.24 28.97
C LYS A 340 10.18 -0.05 28.14
N ALA A 341 9.10 -0.84 28.18
CA ALA A 341 9.01 -2.06 27.36
C ALA A 341 8.95 -1.76 25.85
N PHE A 342 8.39 -0.60 25.47
CA PHE A 342 8.41 -0.13 24.09
C PHE A 342 9.85 0.20 23.64
N GLU A 343 10.58 0.96 24.43
CA GLU A 343 11.97 1.35 24.15
C GLU A 343 12.88 0.13 24.03
N GLU A 344 12.77 -0.83 24.94
CA GLU A 344 13.54 -2.08 24.88
C GLU A 344 13.24 -2.91 23.63
N LYS A 345 11.97 -2.94 23.18
CA LYS A 345 11.56 -3.74 22.02
C LYS A 345 11.87 -3.08 20.67
N PHE A 346 11.73 -1.77 20.57
CA PHE A 346 11.74 -1.05 19.31
C PHE A 346 12.96 -0.15 19.09
N VAL A 347 14.13 -0.58 19.56
CA VAL A 347 15.41 0.17 19.47
C VAL A 347 15.69 0.64 18.03
N GLU A 348 15.55 -0.23 17.03
CA GLU A 348 15.82 0.13 15.63
C GLU A 348 14.75 1.07 15.05
N LEU A 349 13.50 0.98 15.50
CA LEU A 349 12.46 1.94 15.13
C LEU A 349 12.77 3.34 15.69
N ILE A 350 13.17 3.42 16.95
CA ILE A 350 13.56 4.69 17.62
C ILE A 350 14.72 5.32 16.85
N LYS A 351 15.74 4.54 16.53
CA LYS A 351 16.89 4.98 15.74
C LYS A 351 16.48 5.47 14.35
N GLU A 352 15.51 4.79 13.69
CA GLU A 352 14.99 5.20 12.39
C GLU A 352 14.24 6.54 12.48
N CYS A 353 13.36 6.70 13.47
CA CYS A 353 12.61 7.93 13.68
C CYS A 353 13.56 9.10 13.96
N ASN A 354 14.52 8.94 14.85
CA ASN A 354 15.51 9.99 15.18
C ASN A 354 16.35 10.40 13.97
N ALA A 355 16.85 9.43 13.19
CA ALA A 355 17.66 9.69 12.01
C ALA A 355 16.90 10.40 10.89
N ASN A 356 15.56 10.38 10.93
CA ASN A 356 14.68 11.01 9.97
C ASN A 356 13.92 12.22 10.55
N GLU A 357 14.24 12.66 11.77
CA GLU A 357 13.59 13.79 12.45
C GLU A 357 12.07 13.58 12.59
N ILE A 358 11.66 12.32 12.86
CA ILE A 358 10.29 11.95 13.15
C ILE A 358 10.12 11.90 14.67
N GLU A 359 9.28 12.76 15.22
CA GLU A 359 8.89 12.70 16.63
C GLU A 359 8.11 11.40 16.87
N LEU A 360 8.68 10.48 17.66
CA LEU A 360 8.03 9.22 18.02
C LEU A 360 7.36 9.35 19.39
N ARG A 361 6.08 9.07 19.47
CA ARG A 361 5.32 9.04 20.72
C ARG A 361 4.72 7.67 20.98
N PHE A 362 4.79 7.24 22.22
CA PHE A 362 4.07 6.06 22.69
C PHE A 362 3.23 6.40 23.93
N ASN A 363 1.91 6.13 23.88
CA ASN A 363 0.95 6.50 24.91
C ASN A 363 1.06 7.99 25.30
N ASN A 364 1.13 8.88 24.30
CA ASN A 364 1.28 10.33 24.39
C ASN A 364 2.60 10.83 25.02
N LYS A 365 3.53 9.93 25.35
CA LYS A 365 4.88 10.29 25.83
C LYS A 365 5.84 10.27 24.65
N GLU A 366 6.66 11.29 24.55
CA GLU A 366 7.74 11.34 23.58
C GLU A 366 8.80 10.30 23.94
N ILE A 367 9.25 9.54 22.93
CA ILE A 367 10.31 8.53 23.05
C ILE A 367 11.57 9.14 22.48
N ILE A 368 12.49 9.49 23.36
CA ILE A 368 13.78 10.09 23.01
C ILE A 368 14.85 9.01 23.11
N SER A 369 15.74 8.92 22.12
CA SER A 369 16.92 8.06 22.22
C SER A 369 17.84 8.61 23.30
N THR A 370 18.09 7.82 24.33
CA THR A 370 19.17 8.06 25.29
C THR A 370 20.52 7.67 24.71
#